data_231fe5ccd9f51f243c1bcf539b4adfe6
#
_entry.id   231fe5ccd9f51f243c1bcf539b4adfe6
#
_cell.length_a   1.000
_cell.length_b   1.000
_cell.length_c   1.000
_cell.angle_alpha   90.00
_cell.angle_beta   90.00
_cell.angle_gamma   90.00
#
_symmetry.space_group_name_H-M   'P 1'
#
loop_
_entity.id
_entity.type
_entity.pdbx_description
1 polymer ?
#
loop_
_entity_poly.entity_id
_entity_poly.type
_entity_poly.pdbx_seq_one_letter_code
_entity_poly.pdbx_strand_id
1 'polypeptide(L)'
;MRKALAVAVLSACFLAPGAQAHFDTAKLGYRSTIQAVKPRVKGIQVKVLYGDDQVWMDNRSGETVVIEGYGGEPYLRFAPAGIFVNVNSPAGYLNQDRYGKSVPPKSATVTARPDWQKLTGGKIWAWHDHRIHYMSPEFPPKIRAEPRKPHHVFDWKVPATADGKRFFITGSLDYSPPPKESESFPVALVIVLAALIGAGMVGLFFLRRVILRSLE
;
A
#
# COMPACT_ATOMS: atom_id res chain seq x y z
N MET A 1 -21.78 -59.76 -0.88
CA MET A 1 -22.30 -58.46 -0.41
C MET A 1 -21.17 -57.68 0.23
N ARG A 2 -20.52 -56.72 -0.47
CA ARG A 2 -19.52 -55.83 0.09
C ARG A 2 -20.00 -54.39 -0.16
N LYS A 3 -20.40 -53.74 0.93
CA LYS A 3 -20.82 -52.33 0.91
C LYS A 3 -19.56 -51.45 0.84
N ALA A 4 -19.40 -50.75 -0.27
CA ALA A 4 -18.41 -49.69 -0.42
C ALA A 4 -18.91 -48.42 0.26
N LEU A 5 -18.28 -48.00 1.35
CA LEU A 5 -18.53 -46.76 2.07
C LEU A 5 -17.77 -45.66 1.33
N ALA A 6 -18.47 -44.74 0.68
CA ALA A 6 -17.88 -43.56 0.08
C ALA A 6 -17.73 -42.50 1.19
N VAL A 7 -16.47 -42.25 1.59
CA VAL A 7 -16.13 -41.14 2.49
C VAL A 7 -15.95 -39.89 1.65
N ALA A 8 -16.91 -38.98 1.71
CA ALA A 8 -16.79 -37.65 1.18
C ALA A 8 -15.97 -36.80 2.17
N VAL A 9 -14.72 -36.52 1.85
CA VAL A 9 -13.89 -35.56 2.58
C VAL A 9 -14.29 -34.17 2.13
N LEU A 10 -15.04 -33.48 2.97
CA LEU A 10 -15.36 -32.05 2.81
C LEU A 10 -14.12 -31.27 3.27
N SER A 11 -13.26 -30.88 2.34
CA SER A 11 -12.19 -29.89 2.61
C SER A 11 -12.81 -28.51 2.78
N ALA A 12 -13.13 -28.15 4.02
CA ALA A 12 -13.44 -26.78 4.40
C ALA A 12 -12.14 -25.98 4.38
N CYS A 13 -11.85 -25.29 3.28
CA CYS A 13 -10.84 -24.23 3.26
C CYS A 13 -11.35 -23.08 4.14
N PHE A 14 -10.86 -23.02 5.36
CA PHE A 14 -10.95 -21.83 6.20
C PHE A 14 -10.12 -20.72 5.54
N LEU A 15 -10.78 -19.90 4.74
CA LEU A 15 -10.25 -18.58 4.34
C LEU A 15 -10.27 -17.72 5.60
N ALA A 16 -9.17 -17.69 6.33
CA ALA A 16 -8.96 -16.66 7.34
C ALA A 16 -9.01 -15.31 6.61
N PRO A 17 -9.88 -14.36 7.01
CA PRO A 17 -9.78 -13.01 6.51
C PRO A 17 -8.45 -12.44 7.01
N GLY A 18 -7.46 -12.35 6.13
CA GLY A 18 -6.27 -11.57 6.39
C GLY A 18 -6.72 -10.16 6.74
N ALA A 19 -6.37 -9.69 7.92
CA ALA A 19 -6.60 -8.32 8.34
C ALA A 19 -5.83 -7.40 7.37
N GLN A 20 -6.47 -7.01 6.27
CA GLN A 20 -5.97 -6.00 5.35
C GLN A 20 -6.35 -4.63 5.91
N ALA A 21 -5.58 -4.17 6.89
CA ALA A 21 -5.61 -2.80 7.37
C ALA A 21 -4.88 -1.83 6.42
N HIS A 22 -4.63 -2.24 5.17
CA HIS A 22 -4.13 -1.32 4.15
C HIS A 22 -5.34 -0.69 3.47
N PHE A 23 -5.58 0.58 3.78
CA PHE A 23 -6.46 1.40 2.96
C PHE A 23 -5.91 1.34 1.53
N ASP A 24 -6.69 0.77 0.62
CA ASP A 24 -6.33 0.72 -0.80
C ASP A 24 -6.52 2.12 -1.41
N THR A 25 -5.54 3.00 -1.15
CA THR A 25 -5.55 4.39 -1.61
C THR A 25 -5.47 4.51 -3.13
N ALA A 26 -5.05 3.44 -3.81
CA ALA A 26 -5.10 3.34 -5.26
C ALA A 26 -6.55 3.48 -5.80
N LYS A 27 -7.56 3.08 -5.01
CA LYS A 27 -8.98 3.26 -5.36
C LYS A 27 -9.42 4.72 -5.36
N LEU A 28 -8.74 5.58 -4.60
CA LEU A 28 -9.06 7.01 -4.56
C LEU A 28 -8.51 7.78 -5.77
N GLY A 29 -7.67 7.15 -6.58
CA GLY A 29 -7.07 7.80 -7.76
C GLY A 29 -5.94 8.77 -7.44
N TYR A 30 -5.50 8.88 -6.18
CA TYR A 30 -4.34 9.67 -5.79
C TYR A 30 -3.03 8.94 -6.09
N ARG A 31 -2.04 9.69 -6.55
CA ARG A 31 -0.68 9.21 -6.77
C ARG A 31 0.33 10.26 -6.34
N SER A 32 1.17 9.90 -5.42
CA SER A 32 2.31 10.71 -5.03
C SER A 32 3.57 10.23 -5.75
N THR A 33 4.34 11.17 -6.29
CA THR A 33 5.51 10.87 -7.14
C THR A 33 6.71 11.65 -6.63
N ILE A 34 7.87 10.96 -6.50
CA ILE A 34 9.14 11.62 -6.20
C ILE A 34 9.59 12.41 -7.43
N GLN A 35 9.86 13.70 -7.26
CA GLN A 35 10.43 14.55 -8.29
C GLN A 35 11.95 14.66 -8.16
N ALA A 36 12.45 14.85 -6.92
CA ALA A 36 13.88 15.00 -6.71
C ALA A 36 14.30 14.69 -5.24
N VAL A 37 15.59 14.38 -5.11
CA VAL A 37 16.36 14.45 -3.86
C VAL A 37 17.45 15.48 -4.07
N LYS A 38 17.36 16.66 -3.43
CA LYS A 38 18.25 17.81 -3.65
C LYS A 38 18.75 18.43 -2.33
N PRO A 39 20.07 18.70 -2.20
CA PRO A 39 21.15 18.17 -3.03
C PRO A 39 21.14 16.64 -3.09
N ARG A 40 21.65 16.07 -4.18
CA ARG A 40 21.72 14.62 -4.35
C ARG A 40 22.69 14.02 -3.33
N VAL A 41 22.22 13.01 -2.61
CA VAL A 41 23.05 12.17 -1.74
C VAL A 41 23.29 10.84 -2.43
N LYS A 42 24.57 10.52 -2.70
CA LYS A 42 24.92 9.27 -3.38
C LYS A 42 24.58 8.06 -2.48
N GLY A 43 23.99 7.02 -3.03
CA GLY A 43 23.65 5.80 -2.29
C GLY A 43 22.31 5.86 -1.55
N ILE A 44 21.54 6.96 -1.66
CA ILE A 44 20.16 7.01 -1.20
C ILE A 44 19.21 6.75 -2.35
N GLN A 45 18.25 5.85 -2.15
CA GLN A 45 17.11 5.63 -3.02
C GLN A 45 15.82 5.92 -2.25
N VAL A 46 14.88 6.61 -2.89
CA VAL A 46 13.58 6.95 -2.31
C VAL A 46 12.48 6.61 -3.30
N LYS A 47 11.38 6.06 -2.80
CA LYS A 47 10.17 5.73 -3.58
C LYS A 47 8.93 6.07 -2.76
N VAL A 48 7.80 6.21 -3.43
CA VAL A 48 6.48 6.18 -2.79
C VAL A 48 5.87 4.80 -3.00
N LEU A 49 5.29 4.25 -1.95
CA LEU A 49 4.58 2.97 -1.98
C LEU A 49 3.08 3.20 -1.80
N TYR A 50 2.29 2.25 -2.33
CA TYR A 50 0.83 2.20 -2.18
C TYR A 50 0.12 3.49 -2.64
N GLY A 51 0.55 4.01 -3.80
CA GLY A 51 -0.04 5.21 -4.40
C GLY A 51 0.45 6.52 -3.78
N ASP A 52 0.04 6.83 -2.56
CA ASP A 52 0.38 8.05 -1.83
C ASP A 52 0.54 7.82 -0.32
N ASP A 53 0.71 6.54 0.10
CA ASP A 53 0.62 6.20 1.52
C ASP A 53 1.95 6.28 2.25
N GLN A 54 3.03 5.72 1.68
CA GLN A 54 4.30 5.60 2.37
C GLN A 54 5.48 6.11 1.55
N VAL A 55 6.42 6.75 2.24
CA VAL A 55 7.77 6.99 1.73
C VAL A 55 8.62 5.78 2.09
N TRP A 56 9.31 5.22 1.12
CA TRP A 56 10.28 4.15 1.26
C TRP A 56 11.68 4.69 0.97
N MET A 57 12.65 4.34 1.82
CA MET A 57 14.05 4.73 1.65
C MET A 57 14.98 3.53 1.84
N ASP A 58 15.97 3.39 0.94
CA ASP A 58 17.15 2.55 1.10
C ASP A 58 18.38 3.46 1.24
N ASN A 59 19.00 3.45 2.42
CA ASN A 59 20.20 4.25 2.70
C ASN A 59 21.47 3.37 2.60
N ARG A 60 22.12 3.40 1.46
CA ARG A 60 23.45 2.78 1.22
C ARG A 60 24.56 3.80 1.08
N SER A 61 24.35 5.04 1.50
CA SER A 61 25.36 6.10 1.42
C SER A 61 26.55 5.90 2.38
N GLY A 62 26.34 5.17 3.47
CA GLY A 62 27.25 5.11 4.59
C GLY A 62 27.10 6.27 5.58
N GLU A 63 26.37 7.32 5.20
CA GLU A 63 26.10 8.49 6.03
C GLU A 63 24.90 8.23 6.95
N THR A 64 24.85 8.90 8.09
CA THR A 64 23.66 8.91 8.95
C THR A 64 22.64 9.89 8.38
N VAL A 65 21.49 9.36 7.93
CA VAL A 65 20.38 10.16 7.44
C VAL A 65 19.35 10.33 8.55
N VAL A 66 18.92 11.59 8.76
CA VAL A 66 17.84 11.92 9.69
C VAL A 66 16.71 12.59 8.93
N ILE A 67 15.52 12.00 8.99
CA ILE A 67 14.27 12.59 8.48
C ILE A 67 13.72 13.51 9.55
N GLU A 68 13.37 14.75 9.16
CA GLU A 68 12.72 15.70 10.05
C GLU A 68 11.22 15.42 10.14
N GLY A 69 10.66 15.54 11.34
CA GLY A 69 9.22 15.53 11.60
C GLY A 69 8.54 16.83 11.16
N TYR A 70 7.29 17.03 11.54
CA TYR A 70 6.44 18.14 11.07
C TYR A 70 6.84 19.50 11.63
N GLY A 71 7.43 19.53 12.81
CA GLY A 71 7.96 20.75 13.44
C GLY A 71 9.46 20.93 13.26
N GLY A 72 10.12 20.12 12.42
CA GLY A 72 11.56 20.16 12.19
C GLY A 72 12.38 19.33 13.20
N GLU A 73 11.72 18.62 14.10
CA GLU A 73 12.36 17.73 15.06
C GLU A 73 12.92 16.48 14.37
N PRO A 74 14.01 15.85 14.89
CA PRO A 74 14.47 14.56 14.39
C PRO A 74 13.40 13.47 14.59
N TYR A 75 13.01 12.78 13.50
CA TYR A 75 11.94 11.77 13.52
C TYR A 75 12.47 10.35 13.28
N LEU A 76 13.05 10.08 12.12
CA LEU A 76 13.65 8.79 11.79
C LEU A 76 15.14 8.96 11.55
N ARG A 77 15.93 7.98 11.97
CA ARG A 77 17.38 7.97 11.77
C ARG A 77 17.81 6.66 11.10
N PHE A 78 18.37 6.77 9.91
CA PHE A 78 19.01 5.68 9.17
C PHE A 78 20.52 5.80 9.40
N ALA A 79 21.08 4.94 10.23
CA ALA A 79 22.50 4.93 10.59
C ALA A 79 23.17 3.62 10.15
N PRO A 80 24.50 3.54 10.11
CA PRO A 80 25.19 2.27 9.84
C PRO A 80 24.77 1.13 10.78
N ALA A 81 24.43 1.43 12.04
CA ALA A 81 23.99 0.47 13.06
C ALA A 81 22.53 0.03 12.93
N GLY A 82 21.76 0.60 11.98
CA GLY A 82 20.36 0.30 11.75
C GLY A 82 19.46 1.53 11.66
N ILE A 83 18.16 1.30 11.75
CA ILE A 83 17.14 2.33 11.65
C ILE A 83 16.46 2.51 12.99
N PHE A 84 16.24 3.76 13.37
CA PHE A 84 15.72 4.15 14.67
C PHE A 84 14.58 5.15 14.50
N VAL A 85 13.61 5.10 15.41
CA VAL A 85 12.59 6.14 15.58
C VAL A 85 12.85 6.93 16.84
N ASN A 86 12.63 8.24 16.78
CA ASN A 86 12.63 9.09 17.95
C ASN A 86 11.25 9.04 18.61
N VAL A 87 11.12 8.39 19.75
CA VAL A 87 9.83 8.25 20.45
C VAL A 87 9.36 9.55 21.12
N ASN A 88 10.22 10.57 21.16
CA ASN A 88 9.85 11.91 21.59
C ASN A 88 9.45 12.82 20.40
N SER A 89 9.44 12.32 19.14
CA SER A 89 8.93 13.05 17.99
C SER A 89 7.41 12.85 17.87
N PRO A 90 6.60 13.91 17.79
CA PRO A 90 5.18 13.82 17.51
C PRO A 90 4.87 13.09 16.19
N ALA A 91 5.74 13.20 15.19
CA ALA A 91 5.58 12.56 13.89
C ALA A 91 5.48 11.02 13.99
N GLY A 92 6.17 10.40 14.97
CA GLY A 92 6.09 8.96 15.22
C GLY A 92 4.69 8.46 15.60
N TYR A 93 3.87 9.32 16.16
CA TYR A 93 2.48 9.01 16.56
C TYR A 93 1.48 9.48 15.51
N LEU A 94 1.64 10.69 14.99
CA LEU A 94 0.75 11.23 13.96
C LEU A 94 0.70 10.33 12.72
N ASN A 95 1.84 9.75 12.33
CA ASN A 95 1.96 8.85 11.20
C ASN A 95 1.40 7.43 11.43
N GLN A 96 0.79 7.14 12.58
CA GLN A 96 0.17 5.84 12.85
C GLN A 96 -1.19 5.67 12.16
N ASP A 97 -1.82 6.74 11.76
CA ASP A 97 -3.03 6.70 10.94
C ASP A 97 -2.99 7.76 9.84
N ARG A 98 -3.77 7.51 8.76
CA ARG A 98 -3.74 8.34 7.55
C ARG A 98 -4.23 9.77 7.77
N TYR A 99 -5.07 10.02 8.75
CA TYR A 99 -5.72 11.31 8.95
C TYR A 99 -5.24 12.05 10.21
N GLY A 100 -4.15 11.59 10.82
CA GLY A 100 -3.51 12.23 11.96
C GLY A 100 -4.39 12.29 13.21
N LYS A 101 -5.26 11.30 13.42
CA LYS A 101 -6.14 11.22 14.59
C LYS A 101 -5.44 10.71 15.84
N SER A 102 -4.28 10.07 15.69
CA SER A 102 -3.47 9.59 16.80
C SER A 102 -2.95 10.78 17.62
N VAL A 103 -3.10 10.70 18.94
CA VAL A 103 -2.67 11.77 19.85
C VAL A 103 -1.28 11.44 20.39
N PRO A 104 -0.25 12.27 20.12
CA PRO A 104 1.07 12.09 20.71
C PRO A 104 1.03 12.20 22.24
N PRO A 105 1.82 11.41 22.99
CA PRO A 105 1.94 11.59 24.43
C PRO A 105 2.56 12.95 24.76
N LYS A 106 2.32 13.46 25.98
CA LYS A 106 2.83 14.78 26.42
C LYS A 106 4.34 14.92 26.37
N SER A 107 5.08 13.81 26.43
CA SER A 107 6.54 13.77 26.29
C SER A 107 7.03 13.96 24.84
N ALA A 108 6.18 13.66 23.86
CA ALA A 108 6.54 13.78 22.44
C ALA A 108 6.24 15.22 21.97
N THR A 109 7.25 16.05 21.97
CA THR A 109 7.19 17.45 21.51
C THR A 109 8.31 17.77 20.54
N VAL A 110 8.13 18.79 19.72
CA VAL A 110 9.14 19.22 18.73
C VAL A 110 10.45 19.68 19.37
N THR A 111 10.42 20.10 20.64
CA THR A 111 11.59 20.58 21.41
C THR A 111 12.14 19.52 22.36
N ALA A 112 11.51 18.36 22.47
CA ALA A 112 11.98 17.30 23.33
C ALA A 112 13.32 16.73 22.84
N ARG A 113 14.18 16.38 23.80
CA ARG A 113 15.44 15.70 23.49
C ARG A 113 15.14 14.38 22.80
N PRO A 114 15.79 14.05 21.67
CA PRO A 114 15.55 12.79 20.98
C PRO A 114 15.83 11.57 21.87
N ASP A 115 14.88 10.64 21.89
CA ASP A 115 15.04 9.29 22.46
C ASP A 115 14.87 8.26 21.34
N TRP A 116 15.99 7.61 20.98
CA TRP A 116 16.09 6.76 19.83
C TRP A 116 15.85 5.30 20.17
N GLN A 117 14.74 4.76 19.68
CA GLN A 117 14.46 3.32 19.74
C GLN A 117 14.76 2.66 18.39
N LYS A 118 15.44 1.51 18.44
CA LYS A 118 15.83 0.74 17.25
C LYS A 118 14.62 0.03 16.66
N LEU A 119 14.36 0.25 15.37
CA LEU A 119 13.34 -0.45 14.60
C LEU A 119 13.90 -1.72 13.95
N THR A 120 15.08 -1.62 13.33
CA THR A 120 15.72 -2.73 12.62
C THR A 120 17.22 -2.52 12.48
N GLY A 121 17.97 -3.60 12.24
CA GLY A 121 19.38 -3.56 11.85
C GLY A 121 19.61 -3.32 10.35
N GLY A 122 18.54 -3.25 9.54
CA GLY A 122 18.61 -3.07 8.09
C GLY A 122 18.93 -1.64 7.65
N LYS A 123 18.89 -1.43 6.34
CA LYS A 123 19.12 -0.13 5.69
C LYS A 123 17.88 0.40 4.97
N ILE A 124 16.80 -0.37 5.00
CA ILE A 124 15.56 -0.09 4.28
C ILE A 124 14.42 0.07 5.28
N TRP A 125 13.65 1.13 5.11
CA TRP A 125 12.45 1.38 5.90
C TRP A 125 11.40 2.12 5.07
N ALA A 126 10.14 1.84 5.35
CA ALA A 126 9.02 2.60 4.84
C ALA A 126 8.22 3.18 6.00
N TRP A 127 7.76 4.42 5.85
CA TRP A 127 6.96 5.11 6.85
C TRP A 127 5.82 5.87 6.19
N HIS A 128 4.68 5.92 6.87
CA HIS A 128 3.59 6.81 6.49
C HIS A 128 3.99 8.27 6.70
N ASP A 129 3.66 9.16 5.77
CA ASP A 129 4.01 10.57 5.86
C ASP A 129 2.88 11.45 5.34
N HIS A 130 2.28 12.25 6.22
CA HIS A 130 1.14 13.10 5.89
C HIS A 130 1.45 14.18 4.86
N ARG A 131 2.74 14.50 4.62
CA ARG A 131 3.14 15.50 3.63
C ARG A 131 2.91 15.04 2.19
N ILE A 132 2.87 13.71 1.96
CA ILE A 132 2.81 13.15 0.61
C ILE A 132 1.40 12.79 0.15
N HIS A 133 0.38 12.94 1.00
CA HIS A 133 -1.00 12.58 0.67
C HIS A 133 -2.02 13.63 1.11
N TYR A 134 -3.23 13.53 0.57
CA TYR A 134 -4.33 14.43 0.94
C TYR A 134 -4.94 14.02 2.29
N MET A 135 -5.03 14.97 3.23
CA MET A 135 -5.38 14.74 4.64
C MET A 135 -6.89 14.69 4.94
N SER A 136 -7.74 14.61 3.92
CA SER A 136 -9.18 14.48 4.10
C SER A 136 -9.72 13.23 3.41
N PRO A 137 -10.72 12.54 3.98
CA PRO A 137 -11.42 11.46 3.30
C PRO A 137 -12.28 11.96 2.12
N GLU A 138 -12.60 13.26 2.09
CA GLU A 138 -13.36 13.88 1.01
C GLU A 138 -12.42 14.45 -0.05
N PHE A 139 -12.84 14.39 -1.31
CA PHE A 139 -12.09 15.04 -2.39
C PHE A 139 -12.09 16.56 -2.24
N PRO A 140 -10.99 17.25 -2.59
CA PRO A 140 -10.97 18.71 -2.66
C PRO A 140 -11.98 19.23 -3.69
N PRO A 141 -12.49 20.48 -3.53
CA PRO A 141 -13.53 21.03 -4.39
C PRO A 141 -13.25 20.93 -5.88
N LYS A 142 -11.98 21.11 -6.29
CA LYS A 142 -11.55 21.02 -7.69
C LYS A 142 -11.79 19.63 -8.29
N ILE A 143 -11.46 18.57 -7.53
CA ILE A 143 -11.70 17.19 -7.97
C ILE A 143 -13.19 16.88 -7.97
N ARG A 144 -13.93 17.35 -6.96
CA ARG A 144 -15.39 17.14 -6.91
C ARG A 144 -16.11 17.81 -8.09
N ALA A 145 -15.63 18.95 -8.56
CA ALA A 145 -16.20 19.65 -9.72
C ALA A 145 -15.91 18.90 -11.04
N GLU A 146 -14.73 18.28 -11.17
CA GLU A 146 -14.32 17.58 -12.39
C GLU A 146 -13.70 16.21 -12.07
N PRO A 147 -14.47 15.25 -11.53
CA PRO A 147 -13.94 13.99 -10.99
C PRO A 147 -13.38 13.04 -12.07
N ARG A 148 -13.65 13.33 -13.34
CA ARG A 148 -13.17 12.52 -14.47
C ARG A 148 -11.93 13.10 -15.16
N LYS A 149 -11.38 14.22 -14.64
CA LYS A 149 -10.17 14.85 -15.16
C LYS A 149 -8.99 14.61 -14.21
N PRO A 150 -7.77 14.50 -14.75
CA PRO A 150 -6.56 14.54 -13.92
C PRO A 150 -6.41 15.92 -13.28
N HIS A 151 -5.93 15.94 -12.03
CA HIS A 151 -5.66 17.17 -11.31
C HIS A 151 -4.33 17.09 -10.59
N HIS A 152 -3.54 18.15 -10.68
CA HIS A 152 -2.47 18.40 -9.73
C HIS A 152 -3.09 18.89 -8.43
N VAL A 153 -2.73 18.24 -7.29
CA VAL A 153 -3.29 18.56 -5.97
C VAL A 153 -2.36 19.51 -5.25
N PHE A 154 -1.10 19.12 -5.04
CA PHE A 154 -0.05 19.96 -4.47
C PHE A 154 1.36 19.35 -4.67
N ASP A 155 2.38 20.20 -4.54
CA ASP A 155 3.78 19.78 -4.40
C ASP A 155 4.12 19.61 -2.92
N TRP A 156 4.95 18.62 -2.60
CA TRP A 156 5.34 18.33 -1.24
C TRP A 156 6.85 18.24 -1.05
N LYS A 157 7.27 18.38 0.20
CA LYS A 157 8.67 18.36 0.57
C LYS A 157 8.85 17.70 1.94
N VAL A 158 9.77 16.73 2.01
CA VAL A 158 10.23 16.09 3.24
C VAL A 158 11.67 16.52 3.51
N PRO A 159 11.93 17.35 4.53
CA PRO A 159 13.28 17.73 4.90
C PRO A 159 14.03 16.59 5.57
N ALA A 160 15.34 16.52 5.30
CA ALA A 160 16.24 15.54 5.89
C ALA A 160 17.67 16.07 5.97
N THR A 161 18.51 15.38 6.73
CA THR A 161 19.96 15.63 6.77
C THR A 161 20.73 14.33 6.50
N ALA A 162 21.92 14.44 5.90
CA ALA A 162 22.88 13.37 5.71
C ALA A 162 24.20 13.84 6.33
N ASP A 163 24.65 13.21 7.40
CA ASP A 163 25.78 13.66 8.25
C ASP A 163 25.71 15.17 8.56
N GLY A 164 24.50 15.64 8.95
CA GLY A 164 24.22 17.03 9.29
C GLY A 164 24.03 17.97 8.09
N LYS A 165 24.30 17.57 6.87
CA LYS A 165 24.07 18.36 5.66
C LYS A 165 22.61 18.23 5.21
N ARG A 166 21.89 19.34 5.13
CA ARG A 166 20.47 19.36 4.76
C ARG A 166 20.25 18.99 3.30
N PHE A 167 19.25 18.16 3.06
CA PHE A 167 18.67 17.88 1.75
C PHE A 167 17.16 17.77 1.84
N PHE A 168 16.50 17.72 0.68
CA PHE A 168 15.05 17.62 0.59
C PHE A 168 14.66 16.49 -0.35
N ILE A 169 13.69 15.71 0.06
CA ILE A 169 12.93 14.81 -0.82
C ILE A 169 11.72 15.62 -1.26
N THR A 170 11.54 15.81 -2.56
CA THR A 170 10.42 16.57 -3.12
C THR A 170 9.61 15.73 -4.08
N GLY A 171 8.34 16.04 -4.19
CA GLY A 171 7.42 15.36 -5.09
C GLY A 171 6.14 16.11 -5.30
N SER A 172 5.22 15.50 -6.03
CA SER A 172 3.86 15.98 -6.26
C SER A 172 2.83 14.95 -5.84
N LEU A 173 1.67 15.41 -5.40
CA LEU A 173 0.46 14.62 -5.30
C LEU A 173 -0.46 14.99 -6.45
N ASP A 174 -0.81 14.00 -7.25
CA ASP A 174 -1.70 14.15 -8.39
C ASP A 174 -2.89 13.20 -8.24
N TYR A 175 -4.02 13.61 -8.79
CA TYR A 175 -5.22 12.80 -8.92
C TYR A 175 -5.37 12.35 -10.38
N SER A 176 -5.55 11.07 -10.58
CA SER A 176 -5.99 10.49 -11.86
C SER A 176 -7.28 9.73 -11.63
N PRO A 177 -8.34 10.01 -12.40
CA PRO A 177 -9.58 9.28 -12.24
C PRO A 177 -9.33 7.79 -12.42
N PRO A 178 -9.95 6.92 -11.61
CA PRO A 178 -9.85 5.49 -11.81
C PRO A 178 -10.32 5.14 -13.24
N PRO A 179 -9.73 4.14 -13.87
CA PRO A 179 -10.22 3.64 -15.14
C PRO A 179 -11.72 3.40 -15.03
N LYS A 180 -12.49 3.71 -16.08
CA LYS A 180 -13.87 3.21 -16.13
C LYS A 180 -13.80 1.73 -15.86
N GLU A 181 -14.58 1.26 -14.87
CA GLU A 181 -14.75 -0.19 -14.70
C GLU A 181 -15.09 -0.73 -16.09
N SER A 182 -14.18 -1.49 -16.69
CA SER A 182 -14.49 -2.28 -17.86
C SER A 182 -15.66 -3.13 -17.40
N GLU A 183 -16.78 -3.08 -18.13
CA GLU A 183 -17.94 -3.93 -17.84
C GLU A 183 -17.38 -5.32 -17.58
N SER A 184 -17.34 -5.70 -16.30
CA SER A 184 -16.78 -6.98 -15.90
C SER A 184 -17.62 -8.01 -16.64
N PHE A 185 -16.96 -8.80 -17.48
CA PHE A 185 -17.63 -9.92 -18.18
C PHE A 185 -18.48 -10.61 -17.13
N PRO A 186 -19.81 -10.68 -17.31
CA PRO A 186 -20.67 -11.13 -16.24
C PRO A 186 -20.26 -12.54 -15.85
N VAL A 187 -19.64 -12.68 -14.67
CA VAL A 187 -19.16 -13.97 -14.13
C VAL A 187 -20.30 -15.00 -14.19
N ALA A 188 -21.54 -14.55 -14.00
CA ALA A 188 -22.74 -15.36 -14.19
C ALA A 188 -22.82 -15.98 -15.58
N LEU A 189 -22.49 -15.25 -16.65
CA LEU A 189 -22.51 -15.77 -18.03
C LEU A 189 -21.42 -16.85 -18.21
N VAL A 190 -20.24 -16.65 -17.64
CA VAL A 190 -19.16 -17.64 -17.71
C VAL A 190 -19.55 -18.92 -16.98
N ILE A 191 -20.18 -18.80 -15.79
CA ILE A 191 -20.68 -19.96 -15.03
C ILE A 191 -21.75 -20.69 -15.79
N VAL A 192 -22.73 -19.99 -16.40
CA VAL A 192 -23.79 -20.60 -17.21
C VAL A 192 -23.22 -21.33 -18.41
N LEU A 193 -22.29 -20.73 -19.16
CA LEU A 193 -21.62 -21.36 -20.28
C LEU A 193 -20.83 -22.61 -19.87
N ALA A 194 -20.12 -22.56 -18.78
CA ALA A 194 -19.36 -23.69 -18.23
C ALA A 194 -20.32 -24.84 -17.83
N ALA A 195 -21.47 -24.52 -17.21
CA ALA A 195 -22.47 -25.50 -16.82
C ALA A 195 -23.13 -26.17 -18.07
N LEU A 196 -23.42 -25.39 -19.10
CA LEU A 196 -23.98 -25.93 -20.37
C LEU A 196 -22.98 -26.84 -21.08
N ILE A 197 -21.70 -26.47 -21.13
CA ILE A 197 -20.63 -27.32 -21.71
C ILE A 197 -20.52 -28.62 -20.91
N GLY A 198 -20.51 -28.55 -19.58
CA GLY A 198 -20.47 -29.72 -18.71
C GLY A 198 -21.66 -30.66 -18.91
N ALA A 199 -22.87 -30.11 -18.96
CA ALA A 199 -24.10 -30.90 -19.25
C ALA A 199 -24.03 -31.54 -20.63
N GLY A 200 -23.56 -30.84 -21.65
CA GLY A 200 -23.38 -31.36 -23.01
C GLY A 200 -22.41 -32.54 -23.07
N MET A 201 -21.26 -32.45 -22.37
CA MET A 201 -20.26 -33.54 -22.30
C MET A 201 -20.84 -34.79 -21.60
N VAL A 202 -21.59 -34.60 -20.53
CA VAL A 202 -22.25 -35.70 -19.80
C VAL A 202 -23.31 -36.36 -20.72
N GLY A 203 -24.10 -35.56 -21.42
CA GLY A 203 -25.10 -36.07 -22.40
C GLY A 203 -24.44 -36.91 -23.51
N LEU A 204 -23.36 -36.42 -24.10
CA LEU A 204 -22.60 -37.16 -25.13
C LEU A 204 -22.01 -38.46 -24.59
N PHE A 205 -21.50 -38.45 -23.35
CA PHE A 205 -20.98 -39.66 -22.71
C PHE A 205 -22.07 -40.74 -22.54
N PHE A 206 -23.25 -40.36 -22.09
CA PHE A 206 -24.38 -41.31 -21.96
C PHE A 206 -24.87 -41.79 -23.31
N LEU A 207 -24.99 -40.91 -24.30
CA LEU A 207 -25.40 -41.27 -25.66
C LEU A 207 -24.42 -42.29 -26.28
N ARG A 208 -23.14 -42.05 -26.17
CA ARG A 208 -22.11 -43.00 -26.61
C ARG A 208 -22.23 -44.35 -25.91
N ARG A 209 -22.54 -44.38 -24.63
CA ARG A 209 -22.69 -45.63 -23.86
C ARG A 209 -23.93 -46.43 -24.29
N VAL A 210 -25.03 -45.74 -24.62
CA VAL A 210 -26.26 -46.38 -25.15
C VAL A 210 -26.01 -46.96 -26.52
N ILE A 211 -25.37 -46.21 -27.44
CA ILE A 211 -25.05 -46.68 -28.79
C ILE A 211 -24.16 -47.92 -28.77
N LEU A 212 -23.11 -47.92 -27.93
CA LEU A 212 -22.20 -49.05 -27.82
C LEU A 212 -22.89 -50.31 -27.28
N ARG A 213 -23.87 -50.17 -26.38
CA ARG A 213 -24.67 -51.31 -25.87
C ARG A 213 -25.69 -51.87 -26.85
N SER A 214 -26.12 -51.09 -27.86
CA SER A 214 -27.05 -51.56 -28.90
C SER A 214 -26.36 -52.25 -30.05
N LEU A 215 -25.04 -52.30 -30.07
CA LEU A 215 -24.22 -52.95 -31.09
C LEU A 215 -23.65 -54.32 -30.63
N GLU A 216 -23.88 -54.71 -29.35
CA GLU A 216 -23.63 -56.00 -28.77
C GLU A 216 -24.90 -56.88 -28.78
#